data_bd5235963d32ebb7579504f6994f5ea8
#
_entry.id   bd5235963d32ebb7579504f6994f5ea8
#
_cell.length_a   1.000
_cell.length_b   1.000
_cell.length_c   1.000
_cell.angle_alpha   90.00
_cell.angle_beta   90.00
_cell.angle_gamma   90.00
#
_symmetry.space_group_name_H-M   'P 1'
#
loop_
_entity.id
_entity.type
_entity.pdbx_description
1 polymer ?
#
loop_
_entity_poly.entity_id
_entity_poly.type
_entity_poly.pdbx_seq_one_letter_code
_entity_poly.pdbx_strand_id
1 'polypeptide(L)'
;METIKPIKIGSKKSYPHEKLTSAEVGKLWATYMGNSMSTRILSYFLQHVEDQEIKTLLEHALNLSEEFQRTIKEIFVKEKIPVPHAFTEEDVNLGAPRLFEDEFYVHYLKYVGKAGMSIYNVAVPLMYREDVRNFYLHCMNSTMELMEQIKTILMNKGFIIKPPIIPIAENVKIASPGYLKGFMGDVRPLHALEIAHLYDNIESNVTSKTLIMAFGQVAKMDKVREVFKKGEEITLRSVDHYMEKLRDDNLPTPSLLSHLVTTSTFSPFSDKLMLFHKVDMFSMKIRAFGNSVAVNGRHDLVALYGKSLADIFMFVEEASKLMMENGWMEVPPEAADREGLASN
;
A
#
# COMPACT_ATOMS: atom_id res chain seq x y z
N MET A 1 -14.44 8.01 -29.81
CA MET A 1 -13.07 8.44 -29.45
C MET A 1 -12.12 7.83 -30.45
N GLU A 2 -11.45 8.63 -31.27
CA GLU A 2 -10.38 8.11 -32.13
C GLU A 2 -9.20 7.68 -31.22
N THR A 3 -8.83 6.42 -31.33
CA THR A 3 -7.67 5.89 -30.61
C THR A 3 -6.42 6.48 -31.24
N ILE A 4 -5.67 7.29 -30.49
CA ILE A 4 -4.37 7.80 -30.91
C ILE A 4 -3.47 6.59 -31.17
N LYS A 5 -3.15 6.35 -32.45
CA LYS A 5 -2.22 5.28 -32.81
C LYS A 5 -0.82 5.64 -32.31
N PRO A 6 -0.15 4.76 -31.57
CA PRO A 6 1.21 5.03 -31.12
C PRO A 6 2.12 5.28 -32.34
N ILE A 7 2.96 6.30 -32.25
CA ILE A 7 3.97 6.62 -33.27
C ILE A 7 4.94 5.46 -33.33
N LYS A 8 5.05 4.78 -34.47
CA LYS A 8 6.08 3.78 -34.72
C LYS A 8 7.42 4.51 -34.92
N ILE A 9 8.18 4.64 -33.86
CA ILE A 9 9.56 5.15 -33.94
C ILE A 9 10.47 3.97 -34.28
N GLY A 10 10.97 3.91 -35.51
CA GLY A 10 12.03 3.07 -36.03
C GLY A 10 11.97 1.56 -35.70
N SER A 11 12.73 0.76 -36.40
CA SER A 11 12.93 -0.65 -36.05
C SER A 11 13.72 -0.74 -34.73
N LYS A 12 13.10 -1.28 -33.69
CA LYS A 12 13.78 -1.58 -32.42
C LYS A 12 15.00 -2.45 -32.67
N LYS A 13 16.20 -1.94 -32.40
CA LYS A 13 17.34 -2.80 -32.16
C LYS A 13 17.07 -3.45 -30.80
N SER A 14 16.66 -4.72 -30.80
CA SER A 14 16.69 -5.55 -29.60
C SER A 14 18.13 -5.70 -29.19
N TYR A 15 18.48 -5.28 -27.96
CA TYR A 15 19.78 -5.55 -27.36
C TYR A 15 19.61 -6.77 -26.43
N PRO A 16 19.80 -8.01 -26.93
CA PRO A 16 19.49 -9.22 -26.16
C PRO A 16 20.41 -9.46 -24.95
N HIS A 17 21.37 -8.57 -24.69
CA HIS A 17 22.33 -8.64 -23.58
C HIS A 17 22.41 -7.39 -22.72
N GLU A 18 21.40 -6.54 -22.77
CA GLU A 18 21.36 -5.36 -21.92
C GLU A 18 21.20 -5.76 -20.46
N LYS A 19 22.14 -5.30 -19.60
CA LYS A 19 22.09 -5.57 -18.16
C LYS A 19 20.94 -4.79 -17.52
N LEU A 20 20.40 -5.31 -16.42
CA LEU A 20 19.44 -4.57 -15.61
C LEU A 20 20.08 -3.31 -15.02
N THR A 21 19.36 -2.21 -15.08
CA THR A 21 19.72 -0.97 -14.39
C THR A 21 19.44 -1.08 -12.89
N SER A 22 19.99 -0.17 -12.08
CA SER A 22 19.71 -0.10 -10.65
C SER A 22 18.21 0.11 -10.36
N ALA A 23 17.50 0.87 -11.22
CA ALA A 23 16.06 1.06 -11.10
C ALA A 23 15.30 -0.25 -11.31
N GLU A 24 15.65 -1.02 -12.33
CA GLU A 24 15.03 -2.32 -12.62
C GLU A 24 15.30 -3.33 -11.51
N VAL A 25 16.54 -3.47 -11.06
CA VAL A 25 16.91 -4.38 -9.97
C VAL A 25 16.20 -3.98 -8.67
N GLY A 26 16.24 -2.70 -8.28
CA GLY A 26 15.64 -2.25 -7.04
C GLY A 26 14.11 -2.36 -7.03
N LYS A 27 13.45 -2.07 -8.16
CA LYS A 27 11.99 -2.23 -8.27
C LYS A 27 11.57 -3.71 -8.28
N LEU A 28 12.27 -4.57 -9.02
CA LEU A 28 12.02 -6.01 -9.02
C LEU A 28 12.21 -6.59 -7.60
N TRP A 29 13.29 -6.20 -6.91
CA TRP A 29 13.53 -6.60 -5.53
C TRP A 29 12.38 -6.23 -4.59
N ALA A 30 11.95 -4.96 -4.59
CA ALA A 30 10.85 -4.50 -3.74
C ALA A 30 9.53 -5.20 -4.08
N THR A 31 9.25 -5.40 -5.37
CA THR A 31 8.05 -6.11 -5.84
C THR A 31 8.06 -7.58 -5.43
N TYR A 32 9.22 -8.23 -5.46
CA TYR A 32 9.38 -9.61 -4.99
C TYR A 32 9.08 -9.74 -3.50
N MET A 33 9.66 -8.85 -2.67
CA MET A 33 9.44 -8.84 -1.23
C MET A 33 7.95 -8.67 -0.88
N GLY A 34 7.29 -7.69 -1.49
CA GLY A 34 5.86 -7.43 -1.27
C GLY A 34 4.95 -8.59 -1.69
N ASN A 35 5.20 -9.21 -2.85
CA ASN A 35 4.40 -10.34 -3.32
C ASN A 35 4.67 -11.62 -2.50
N SER A 36 5.91 -11.85 -2.06
CA SER A 36 6.24 -12.95 -1.16
C SER A 36 5.45 -12.85 0.16
N MET A 37 5.38 -11.68 0.77
CA MET A 37 4.55 -11.41 1.94
C MET A 37 3.06 -11.62 1.63
N SER A 38 2.57 -11.07 0.52
CA SER A 38 1.17 -11.20 0.12
C SER A 38 0.75 -12.66 -0.04
N THR A 39 1.59 -13.49 -0.64
CA THR A 39 1.35 -14.92 -0.80
C THR A 39 1.08 -15.59 0.56
N ARG A 40 1.87 -15.29 1.59
CA ARG A 40 1.66 -15.88 2.94
C ARG A 40 0.36 -15.41 3.58
N ILE A 41 0.05 -14.13 3.49
CA ILE A 41 -1.18 -13.56 4.08
C ILE A 41 -2.44 -14.10 3.37
N LEU A 42 -2.43 -14.10 2.04
CA LEU A 42 -3.57 -14.57 1.25
C LEU A 42 -3.80 -16.07 1.42
N SER A 43 -2.74 -16.89 1.53
CA SER A 43 -2.85 -18.31 1.84
C SER A 43 -3.54 -18.54 3.19
N TYR A 44 -3.26 -17.72 4.20
CA TYR A 44 -3.95 -17.80 5.48
C TYR A 44 -5.42 -17.35 5.39
N PHE A 45 -5.73 -16.26 4.68
CA PHE A 45 -7.12 -15.81 4.50
C PHE A 45 -7.98 -16.87 3.82
N LEU A 46 -7.42 -17.58 2.83
CA LEU A 46 -8.09 -18.66 2.12
C LEU A 46 -8.44 -19.87 2.99
N GLN A 47 -7.79 -20.08 4.14
CA GLN A 47 -8.16 -21.13 5.09
C GLN A 47 -9.45 -20.80 5.86
N HIS A 48 -9.82 -19.50 5.94
CA HIS A 48 -10.86 -19.02 6.85
C HIS A 48 -12.03 -18.33 6.16
N VAL A 49 -11.92 -18.02 4.87
CA VAL A 49 -12.98 -17.36 4.10
C VAL A 49 -14.19 -18.31 3.96
N GLU A 50 -15.38 -17.78 4.25
CA GLU A 50 -16.64 -18.53 4.15
C GLU A 50 -17.47 -18.10 2.93
N ASP A 51 -17.39 -16.82 2.53
CA ASP A 51 -18.08 -16.28 1.37
C ASP A 51 -17.41 -16.70 0.06
N GLN A 52 -18.17 -17.33 -0.84
CA GLN A 52 -17.64 -17.91 -2.08
C GLN A 52 -17.14 -16.85 -3.08
N GLU A 53 -17.76 -15.66 -3.15
CA GLU A 53 -17.30 -14.60 -4.04
C GLU A 53 -15.99 -14.00 -3.53
N ILE A 54 -15.88 -13.81 -2.20
CA ILE A 54 -14.65 -13.33 -1.57
C ILE A 54 -13.54 -14.37 -1.69
N LYS A 55 -13.85 -15.65 -1.59
CA LYS A 55 -12.91 -16.74 -1.82
C LYS A 55 -12.33 -16.69 -3.22
N THR A 56 -13.18 -16.58 -4.24
CA THR A 56 -12.75 -16.47 -5.64
C THR A 56 -11.87 -15.24 -5.86
N LEU A 57 -12.19 -14.11 -5.23
CA LEU A 57 -11.38 -12.90 -5.26
C LEU A 57 -10.00 -13.10 -4.62
N LEU A 58 -9.93 -13.76 -3.47
CA LEU A 58 -8.67 -14.09 -2.78
C LEU A 58 -7.81 -15.05 -3.59
N GLU A 59 -8.41 -16.08 -4.22
CA GLU A 59 -7.72 -17.01 -5.12
C GLU A 59 -7.11 -16.27 -6.31
N HIS A 60 -7.85 -15.34 -6.92
CA HIS A 60 -7.31 -14.51 -8.00
C HIS A 60 -6.11 -13.65 -7.52
N ALA A 61 -6.25 -12.97 -6.38
CA ALA A 61 -5.17 -12.17 -5.81
C ALA A 61 -3.93 -13.00 -5.45
N LEU A 62 -4.11 -14.21 -4.91
CA LEU A 62 -3.02 -15.13 -4.62
C LEU A 62 -2.29 -15.55 -5.89
N ASN A 63 -3.04 -15.97 -6.92
CA ASN A 63 -2.47 -16.39 -8.21
C ASN A 63 -1.63 -15.26 -8.85
N LEU A 64 -2.09 -14.01 -8.80
CA LEU A 64 -1.30 -12.86 -9.28
C LEU A 64 -0.01 -12.67 -8.47
N SER A 65 -0.09 -12.76 -7.15
CA SER A 65 1.10 -12.59 -6.28
C SER A 65 2.15 -13.69 -6.55
N GLU A 66 1.72 -14.94 -6.74
CA GLU A 66 2.59 -16.07 -7.07
C GLU A 66 3.20 -15.93 -8.47
N GLU A 67 2.41 -15.51 -9.45
CA GLU A 67 2.87 -15.26 -10.82
C GLU A 67 3.95 -14.18 -10.84
N PHE A 68 3.70 -13.05 -10.18
CA PHE A 68 4.66 -11.94 -10.14
C PHE A 68 5.96 -12.34 -9.43
N GLN A 69 5.86 -13.07 -8.33
CA GLN A 69 7.02 -13.59 -7.60
C GLN A 69 7.83 -14.56 -8.46
N ARG A 70 7.18 -15.50 -9.14
CA ARG A 70 7.82 -16.46 -10.03
C ARG A 70 8.56 -15.77 -11.19
N THR A 71 7.90 -14.83 -11.86
CA THR A 71 8.48 -14.09 -12.98
C THR A 71 9.73 -13.31 -12.56
N ILE A 72 9.69 -12.65 -11.39
CA ILE A 72 10.88 -11.93 -10.89
C ILE A 72 12.01 -12.89 -10.55
N LYS A 73 11.69 -14.02 -9.91
CA LYS A 73 12.68 -15.06 -9.61
C LYS A 73 13.39 -15.57 -10.87
N GLU A 74 12.63 -15.81 -11.94
CA GLU A 74 13.18 -16.23 -13.24
C GLU A 74 14.13 -15.17 -13.82
N ILE A 75 13.75 -13.88 -13.74
CA ILE A 75 14.61 -12.77 -14.16
C ILE A 75 15.91 -12.74 -13.34
N PHE A 76 15.83 -12.81 -12.01
CA PHE A 76 17.00 -12.78 -11.14
C PHE A 76 17.95 -13.96 -11.38
N VAL A 77 17.41 -15.17 -11.51
CA VAL A 77 18.21 -16.36 -11.82
C VAL A 77 18.94 -16.23 -13.17
N LYS A 78 18.22 -15.76 -14.20
CA LYS A 78 18.80 -15.52 -15.55
C LYS A 78 19.93 -14.50 -15.51
N GLU A 79 19.78 -13.43 -14.73
CA GLU A 79 20.75 -12.35 -14.59
C GLU A 79 21.84 -12.64 -13.54
N LYS A 80 21.79 -13.81 -12.87
CA LYS A 80 22.70 -14.21 -11.79
C LYS A 80 22.68 -13.24 -10.60
N ILE A 81 21.52 -12.65 -10.33
CA ILE A 81 21.27 -11.82 -9.15
C ILE A 81 20.76 -12.73 -8.04
N PRO A 82 21.27 -12.63 -6.80
CA PRO A 82 20.73 -13.37 -5.68
C PRO A 82 19.23 -13.11 -5.49
N VAL A 83 18.45 -14.18 -5.39
CA VAL A 83 17.01 -14.08 -5.09
C VAL A 83 16.86 -13.82 -3.60
N PRO A 84 16.07 -12.81 -3.16
CA PRO A 84 15.80 -12.57 -1.74
C PRO A 84 15.23 -13.82 -1.05
N HIS A 85 15.57 -14.04 0.22
CA HIS A 85 14.91 -15.07 1.04
C HIS A 85 13.45 -14.73 1.26
N ALA A 86 13.16 -13.46 1.51
CA ALA A 86 11.85 -12.89 1.70
C ALA A 86 11.00 -13.64 2.76
N PHE A 87 9.77 -14.08 2.41
CA PHE A 87 8.86 -14.76 3.33
C PHE A 87 8.54 -16.18 2.86
N THR A 88 8.66 -17.13 3.78
CA THR A 88 8.52 -18.56 3.52
C THR A 88 7.32 -19.16 4.27
N GLU A 89 7.13 -20.47 4.18
CA GLU A 89 6.13 -21.20 4.95
C GLU A 89 6.33 -21.04 6.48
N GLU A 90 7.56 -20.75 6.92
CA GLU A 90 7.86 -20.53 8.35
C GLU A 90 7.27 -19.22 8.88
N ASP A 91 6.94 -18.29 7.99
CA ASP A 91 6.35 -16.99 8.34
C ASP A 91 4.82 -17.01 8.47
N VAL A 92 4.17 -18.16 8.21
CA VAL A 92 2.72 -18.32 8.29
C VAL A 92 2.32 -19.62 8.99
N ASN A 93 1.34 -19.55 9.88
CA ASN A 93 0.69 -20.70 10.49
C ASN A 93 -0.74 -20.82 9.94
N LEU A 94 -0.92 -21.66 8.93
CA LEU A 94 -2.21 -21.88 8.30
C LEU A 94 -3.24 -22.55 9.24
N GLY A 95 -2.78 -23.22 10.29
CA GLY A 95 -3.65 -23.84 11.33
C GLY A 95 -4.04 -22.88 12.47
N ALA A 96 -3.57 -21.63 12.47
CA ALA A 96 -3.98 -20.67 13.48
C ALA A 96 -5.48 -20.33 13.33
N PRO A 97 -6.22 -20.12 14.45
CA PRO A 97 -7.62 -19.71 14.39
C PRO A 97 -7.84 -18.43 13.56
N ARG A 98 -9.05 -18.29 13.03
CA ARG A 98 -9.48 -17.11 12.26
C ARG A 98 -9.22 -15.82 13.04
N LEU A 99 -8.55 -14.84 12.39
CA LEU A 99 -8.21 -13.54 12.97
C LEU A 99 -9.11 -12.40 12.44
N PHE A 100 -9.65 -12.53 11.23
CA PHE A 100 -10.47 -11.50 10.60
C PHE A 100 -11.76 -12.08 9.99
N GLU A 101 -12.81 -11.26 9.94
CA GLU A 101 -14.04 -11.57 9.23
C GLU A 101 -13.89 -11.36 7.71
N ASP A 102 -14.75 -11.98 6.90
CA ASP A 102 -14.65 -11.97 5.43
C ASP A 102 -14.66 -10.57 4.81
N GLU A 103 -15.47 -9.67 5.36
CA GLU A 103 -15.50 -8.27 4.93
C GLU A 103 -14.11 -7.62 4.99
N PHE A 104 -13.34 -7.90 6.04
CA PHE A 104 -11.99 -7.36 6.18
C PHE A 104 -11.08 -7.78 5.03
N TYR A 105 -11.20 -8.99 4.51
CA TYR A 105 -10.38 -9.49 3.41
C TYR A 105 -10.53 -8.62 2.15
N VAL A 106 -11.74 -8.16 1.86
CA VAL A 106 -11.99 -7.29 0.69
C VAL A 106 -11.39 -5.90 0.88
N HIS A 107 -11.53 -5.31 2.08
CA HIS A 107 -10.89 -4.04 2.43
C HIS A 107 -9.35 -4.14 2.40
N TYR A 108 -8.81 -5.26 2.89
CA TYR A 108 -7.37 -5.55 2.83
C TYR A 108 -6.88 -5.61 1.39
N LEU A 109 -7.56 -6.34 0.50
CA LEU A 109 -7.21 -6.42 -0.92
C LEU A 109 -7.25 -5.04 -1.61
N LYS A 110 -8.27 -4.21 -1.30
CA LYS A 110 -8.30 -2.81 -1.78
C LYS A 110 -7.06 -2.04 -1.33
N TYR A 111 -6.68 -2.18 -0.07
CA TYR A 111 -5.55 -1.48 0.53
C TYR A 111 -4.21 -1.90 -0.11
N VAL A 112 -3.94 -3.20 -0.23
CA VAL A 112 -2.68 -3.69 -0.82
C VAL A 112 -2.65 -3.53 -2.34
N GLY A 113 -3.79 -3.63 -3.04
CA GLY A 113 -3.90 -3.36 -4.48
C GLY A 113 -3.52 -1.92 -4.82
N LYS A 114 -3.98 -0.95 -4.03
CA LYS A 114 -3.56 0.46 -4.16
C LYS A 114 -2.05 0.63 -3.97
N ALA A 115 -1.46 -0.08 -3.01
CA ALA A 115 -0.02 -0.06 -2.78
C ALA A 115 0.75 -0.60 -3.99
N GLY A 116 0.33 -1.74 -4.55
CA GLY A 116 0.90 -2.32 -5.77
C GLY A 116 0.83 -1.36 -6.95
N MET A 117 -0.36 -0.82 -7.27
CA MET A 117 -0.52 0.16 -8.35
C MET A 117 0.39 1.39 -8.18
N SER A 118 0.55 1.88 -6.96
CA SER A 118 1.43 3.01 -6.65
C SER A 118 2.92 2.70 -6.95
N ILE A 119 3.36 1.46 -6.74
CA ILE A 119 4.72 1.01 -7.05
C ILE A 119 4.88 0.83 -8.57
N TYR A 120 3.93 0.17 -9.22
CA TYR A 120 3.98 -0.15 -10.66
C TYR A 120 3.92 1.10 -11.53
N ASN A 121 3.06 2.08 -11.17
CA ASN A 121 2.97 3.36 -11.86
C ASN A 121 4.30 4.11 -11.89
N VAL A 122 5.04 4.14 -10.78
CA VAL A 122 6.36 4.77 -10.71
C VAL A 122 7.44 3.90 -11.39
N ALA A 123 7.27 2.57 -11.43
CA ALA A 123 8.24 1.68 -12.04
C ALA A 123 8.24 1.77 -13.58
N VAL A 124 7.07 1.71 -14.23
CA VAL A 124 6.93 1.65 -15.70
C VAL A 124 7.83 2.65 -16.44
N PRO A 125 7.85 3.95 -16.13
CA PRO A 125 8.69 4.92 -16.85
C PRO A 125 10.21 4.76 -16.60
N LEU A 126 10.62 3.97 -15.60
CA LEU A 126 12.02 3.72 -15.26
C LEU A 126 12.55 2.41 -15.86
N MET A 127 11.72 1.64 -16.55
CA MET A 127 12.08 0.35 -17.13
C MET A 127 12.55 0.53 -18.56
N TYR A 128 13.84 0.30 -18.81
CA TYR A 128 14.46 0.41 -20.13
C TYR A 128 14.41 -0.93 -20.88
N ARG A 129 14.65 -2.04 -20.21
CA ARG A 129 14.54 -3.38 -20.80
C ARG A 129 13.07 -3.71 -21.09
N GLU A 130 12.84 -4.25 -22.28
CA GLU A 130 11.50 -4.53 -22.78
C GLU A 130 10.77 -5.60 -21.94
N ASP A 131 11.47 -6.66 -21.55
CA ASP A 131 10.90 -7.74 -20.73
C ASP A 131 10.44 -7.23 -19.35
N VAL A 132 11.25 -6.42 -18.68
CA VAL A 132 10.93 -5.84 -17.38
C VAL A 132 9.80 -4.82 -17.50
N ARG A 133 9.81 -3.98 -18.54
CA ARG A 133 8.73 -3.03 -18.78
C ARG A 133 7.40 -3.75 -19.05
N ASN A 134 7.40 -4.79 -19.87
CA ASN A 134 6.21 -5.58 -20.16
C ASN A 134 5.69 -6.28 -18.89
N PHE A 135 6.57 -6.77 -18.03
CA PHE A 135 6.22 -7.32 -16.72
C PHE A 135 5.48 -6.28 -15.87
N TYR A 136 6.00 -5.05 -15.72
CA TYR A 136 5.32 -4.01 -14.92
C TYR A 136 4.01 -3.51 -15.55
N LEU A 137 3.91 -3.48 -16.88
CA LEU A 137 2.65 -3.21 -17.56
C LEU A 137 1.62 -4.30 -17.28
N HIS A 138 2.04 -5.56 -17.26
CA HIS A 138 1.18 -6.69 -16.87
C HIS A 138 0.76 -6.56 -15.40
N CYS A 139 1.68 -6.32 -14.46
CA CYS A 139 1.33 -6.09 -13.06
C CYS A 139 0.30 -4.98 -12.89
N MET A 140 0.46 -3.85 -13.59
CA MET A 140 -0.47 -2.73 -13.53
C MET A 140 -1.87 -3.13 -14.02
N ASN A 141 -1.97 -3.74 -15.21
CA ASN A 141 -3.24 -4.10 -15.83
C ASN A 141 -3.99 -5.15 -15.00
N SER A 142 -3.32 -6.22 -14.59
CA SER A 142 -3.93 -7.28 -13.78
C SER A 142 -4.39 -6.77 -12.41
N THR A 143 -3.63 -5.86 -11.79
CA THR A 143 -4.05 -5.24 -10.54
C THR A 143 -5.23 -4.29 -10.74
N MET A 144 -5.33 -3.57 -11.86
CA MET A 144 -6.51 -2.76 -12.20
C MET A 144 -7.76 -3.63 -12.35
N GLU A 145 -7.67 -4.78 -13.03
CA GLU A 145 -8.76 -5.74 -13.15
C GLU A 145 -9.20 -6.29 -11.78
N LEU A 146 -8.25 -6.65 -10.93
CA LEU A 146 -8.51 -7.05 -9.54
C LEU A 146 -9.23 -5.95 -8.75
N MET A 147 -8.81 -4.69 -8.90
CA MET A 147 -9.44 -3.54 -8.22
C MET A 147 -10.90 -3.31 -8.66
N GLU A 148 -11.24 -3.57 -9.93
CA GLU A 148 -12.63 -3.51 -10.39
C GLU A 148 -13.49 -4.63 -9.77
N GLN A 149 -12.95 -5.85 -9.61
CA GLN A 149 -13.63 -6.94 -8.91
C GLN A 149 -13.84 -6.60 -7.42
N ILE A 150 -12.81 -6.09 -6.75
CA ILE A 150 -12.88 -5.63 -5.35
C ILE A 150 -13.98 -4.57 -5.19
N LYS A 151 -14.00 -3.54 -6.05
CA LYS A 151 -15.00 -2.48 -6.01
C LYS A 151 -16.42 -3.04 -6.19
N THR A 152 -16.59 -3.97 -7.10
CA THR A 152 -17.87 -4.61 -7.36
C THR A 152 -18.39 -5.35 -6.14
N ILE A 153 -17.56 -6.16 -5.48
CA ILE A 153 -17.93 -6.89 -4.26
C ILE A 153 -18.24 -5.93 -3.12
N LEU A 154 -17.39 -4.91 -2.87
CA LEU A 154 -17.62 -3.91 -1.82
C LEU A 154 -18.97 -3.20 -2.00
N MET A 155 -19.34 -2.87 -3.23
CA MET A 155 -20.61 -2.20 -3.53
C MET A 155 -21.80 -3.15 -3.41
N ASN A 156 -21.72 -4.36 -3.95
CA ASN A 156 -22.83 -5.33 -3.97
C ASN A 156 -23.17 -5.83 -2.57
N LYS A 157 -22.16 -6.00 -1.72
CA LYS A 157 -22.35 -6.45 -0.33
C LYS A 157 -22.62 -5.30 0.66
N GLY A 158 -22.57 -4.05 0.20
CA GLY A 158 -22.80 -2.89 1.06
C GLY A 158 -21.68 -2.61 2.07
N PHE A 159 -20.47 -3.11 1.81
CA PHE A 159 -19.29 -2.95 2.69
C PHE A 159 -18.61 -1.59 2.59
N ILE A 160 -19.05 -0.71 1.69
CA ILE A 160 -18.43 0.59 1.47
C ILE A 160 -19.46 1.70 1.43
N ILE A 161 -19.16 2.81 2.11
CA ILE A 161 -19.83 4.08 1.93
C ILE A 161 -19.08 4.82 0.82
N LYS A 162 -19.81 5.26 -0.22
CA LYS A 162 -19.20 6.01 -1.32
C LYS A 162 -18.73 7.39 -0.85
N PRO A 163 -17.68 7.96 -1.48
CA PRO A 163 -17.35 9.36 -1.29
C PRO A 163 -18.57 10.27 -1.51
N PRO A 164 -18.68 11.40 -0.79
CA PRO A 164 -19.85 12.26 -0.84
C PRO A 164 -20.05 12.87 -2.23
N ILE A 165 -21.33 13.03 -2.61
CA ILE A 165 -21.71 13.83 -3.76
C ILE A 165 -21.75 15.30 -3.30
N ILE A 166 -21.10 16.17 -4.06
CA ILE A 166 -21.10 17.61 -3.80
C ILE A 166 -22.02 18.34 -4.78
N PRO A 167 -22.56 19.50 -4.40
CA PRO A 167 -23.37 20.33 -5.30
C PRO A 167 -22.59 20.74 -6.55
N ILE A 168 -23.26 20.74 -7.69
CA ILE A 168 -22.68 21.23 -8.97
C ILE A 168 -22.72 22.77 -8.93
N ALA A 169 -21.57 23.41 -9.16
CA ALA A 169 -21.50 24.86 -9.25
C ALA A 169 -22.15 25.34 -10.57
N GLU A 170 -22.97 26.40 -10.48
CA GLU A 170 -23.58 27.01 -11.67
C GLU A 170 -22.56 27.71 -12.57
N ASN A 171 -21.49 28.25 -11.98
CA ASN A 171 -20.46 29.01 -12.68
C ASN A 171 -19.06 28.61 -12.20
N VAL A 172 -18.08 28.78 -13.08
CA VAL A 172 -16.66 28.65 -12.74
C VAL A 172 -16.29 29.78 -11.77
N LYS A 173 -15.68 29.42 -10.64
CA LYS A 173 -15.18 30.36 -9.64
C LYS A 173 -13.68 30.56 -9.78
N ILE A 174 -13.24 31.82 -9.73
CA ILE A 174 -11.82 32.18 -9.66
C ILE A 174 -11.43 32.31 -8.19
N ALA A 175 -10.27 31.70 -7.81
CA ALA A 175 -9.78 31.75 -6.45
C ALA A 175 -9.45 33.22 -6.03
N SER A 176 -9.86 33.60 -4.81
CA SER A 176 -9.52 34.88 -4.19
C SER A 176 -8.21 34.76 -3.38
N PRO A 177 -7.56 35.88 -2.99
CA PRO A 177 -6.34 35.84 -2.16
C PRO A 177 -6.48 35.09 -0.83
N GLY A 178 -7.71 34.96 -0.31
CA GLY A 178 -7.99 34.18 0.92
C GLY A 178 -8.20 32.68 0.73
N TYR A 179 -8.14 32.18 -0.51
CA TYR A 179 -8.47 30.81 -0.87
C TYR A 179 -7.68 29.73 -0.12
N LEU A 180 -6.44 30.00 0.25
CA LEU A 180 -5.54 29.08 0.94
C LEU A 180 -5.68 29.11 2.48
N LYS A 181 -6.46 30.03 3.06
CA LYS A 181 -6.65 30.12 4.52
C LYS A 181 -7.28 28.83 5.06
N GLY A 182 -6.79 28.35 6.21
CA GLY A 182 -7.29 27.11 6.84
C GLY A 182 -7.34 27.15 8.36
N PHE A 183 -6.70 28.16 9.03
CA PHE A 183 -6.62 28.19 10.49
C PHE A 183 -7.46 29.29 11.16
N MET A 184 -7.66 30.43 10.49
CA MET A 184 -8.33 31.58 11.08
C MET A 184 -9.16 32.34 10.04
N GLY A 185 -10.26 32.96 10.51
CA GLY A 185 -11.20 33.73 9.68
C GLY A 185 -12.19 32.82 8.94
N ASP A 186 -12.76 33.34 7.85
CA ASP A 186 -13.68 32.58 7.00
C ASP A 186 -12.92 31.54 6.21
N VAL A 187 -12.92 30.29 6.70
CA VAL A 187 -12.35 29.13 6.01
C VAL A 187 -13.36 28.63 5.00
N ARG A 188 -12.99 28.57 3.73
CA ARG A 188 -13.87 28.00 2.70
C ARG A 188 -14.17 26.53 2.92
N PRO A 189 -15.30 26.01 2.44
CA PRO A 189 -15.55 24.57 2.37
C PRO A 189 -14.48 23.83 1.57
N LEU A 190 -14.34 22.53 1.83
CA LEU A 190 -13.48 21.63 1.08
C LEU A 190 -13.92 21.56 -0.39
N HIS A 191 -12.96 21.58 -1.31
CA HIS A 191 -13.25 21.30 -2.71
C HIS A 191 -13.13 19.81 -3.05
N ALA A 192 -13.60 19.40 -4.21
CA ALA A 192 -13.70 18.01 -4.63
C ALA A 192 -12.39 17.20 -4.48
N LEU A 193 -11.23 17.78 -4.81
CA LEU A 193 -9.94 17.09 -4.67
C LEU A 193 -9.54 16.91 -3.22
N GLU A 194 -9.78 17.91 -2.35
CA GLU A 194 -9.51 17.80 -0.90
C GLU A 194 -10.39 16.71 -0.27
N ILE A 195 -11.69 16.68 -0.60
CA ILE A 195 -12.60 15.63 -0.17
C ILE A 195 -12.14 14.25 -0.65
N ALA A 196 -11.77 14.11 -1.93
CA ALA A 196 -11.33 12.84 -2.49
C ALA A 196 -10.09 12.29 -1.77
N HIS A 197 -9.09 13.14 -1.50
CA HIS A 197 -7.88 12.73 -0.82
C HIS A 197 -8.09 12.46 0.67
N LEU A 198 -8.90 13.27 1.37
CA LEU A 198 -9.27 13.00 2.77
C LEU A 198 -9.98 11.65 2.87
N TYR A 199 -10.99 11.42 2.03
CA TYR A 199 -11.77 10.20 2.03
C TYR A 199 -10.90 8.96 1.76
N ASP A 200 -10.06 9.01 0.73
CA ASP A 200 -9.14 7.93 0.37
C ASP A 200 -8.10 7.61 1.47
N ASN A 201 -7.57 8.66 2.11
CA ASN A 201 -6.65 8.50 3.24
C ASN A 201 -7.34 7.94 4.48
N ILE A 202 -8.61 8.33 4.76
CA ILE A 202 -9.37 7.75 5.87
C ILE A 202 -9.59 6.26 5.63
N GLU A 203 -10.08 5.83 4.47
CA GLU A 203 -10.28 4.40 4.14
C GLU A 203 -8.99 3.59 4.33
N SER A 204 -7.88 4.10 3.80
CA SER A 204 -6.57 3.44 3.91
C SER A 204 -6.10 3.37 5.37
N ASN A 205 -6.34 4.42 6.16
CA ASN A 205 -5.95 4.46 7.57
C ASN A 205 -6.85 3.58 8.44
N VAL A 206 -8.16 3.50 8.16
CA VAL A 206 -9.09 2.61 8.88
C VAL A 206 -8.69 1.14 8.67
N THR A 207 -8.41 0.71 7.44
CA THR A 207 -7.93 -0.65 7.16
C THR A 207 -6.59 -0.91 7.84
N SER A 208 -5.66 0.04 7.75
CA SER A 208 -4.35 -0.06 8.41
C SER A 208 -4.44 -0.13 9.93
N LYS A 209 -5.35 0.64 10.55
CA LYS A 209 -5.59 0.64 12.00
C LYS A 209 -6.12 -0.72 12.46
N THR A 210 -7.09 -1.25 11.75
CA THR A 210 -7.66 -2.57 12.03
C THR A 210 -6.60 -3.67 11.94
N LEU A 211 -5.76 -3.62 10.91
CA LEU A 211 -4.69 -4.59 10.72
C LEU A 211 -3.61 -4.49 11.82
N ILE A 212 -3.16 -3.28 12.17
CA ILE A 212 -2.11 -3.10 13.19
C ILE A 212 -2.61 -3.44 14.59
N MET A 213 -3.89 -3.18 14.88
CA MET A 213 -4.55 -3.62 16.12
C MET A 213 -4.55 -5.16 16.22
N ALA A 214 -4.95 -5.85 15.15
CA ALA A 214 -4.94 -7.30 15.11
C ALA A 214 -3.52 -7.88 15.24
N PHE A 215 -2.53 -7.29 14.55
CA PHE A 215 -1.13 -7.71 14.68
C PHE A 215 -0.60 -7.49 16.10
N GLY A 216 -0.92 -6.37 16.75
CA GLY A 216 -0.58 -6.12 18.15
C GLY A 216 -1.21 -7.14 19.12
N GLN A 217 -2.45 -7.58 18.82
CA GLN A 217 -3.14 -8.60 19.61
C GLN A 217 -2.45 -9.96 19.58
N VAL A 218 -1.82 -10.34 18.45
CA VAL A 218 -1.26 -11.68 18.23
C VAL A 218 0.27 -11.73 18.19
N ALA A 219 0.96 -10.61 18.18
CA ALA A 219 2.43 -10.57 18.14
C ALA A 219 3.04 -11.31 19.34
N LYS A 220 4.14 -12.04 19.11
CA LYS A 220 4.78 -12.88 20.14
C LYS A 220 5.75 -12.10 21.02
N MET A 221 6.53 -11.20 20.43
CA MET A 221 7.52 -10.40 21.13
C MET A 221 6.92 -9.13 21.74
N ASP A 222 7.23 -8.85 23.01
CA ASP A 222 6.76 -7.63 23.69
C ASP A 222 7.16 -6.35 22.96
N LYS A 223 8.39 -6.25 22.49
CA LYS A 223 8.89 -5.11 21.73
C LYS A 223 8.07 -4.88 20.43
N VAL A 224 7.66 -5.96 19.76
CA VAL A 224 6.82 -5.88 18.55
C VAL A 224 5.42 -5.38 18.89
N ARG A 225 4.84 -5.87 20.00
CA ARG A 225 3.55 -5.38 20.53
C ARG A 225 3.59 -3.89 20.84
N GLU A 226 4.66 -3.41 21.47
CA GLU A 226 4.85 -1.99 21.78
C GLU A 226 4.92 -1.12 20.52
N VAL A 227 5.67 -1.56 19.50
CA VAL A 227 5.74 -0.88 18.19
C VAL A 227 4.36 -0.83 17.55
N PHE A 228 3.60 -1.92 17.54
CA PHE A 228 2.25 -1.94 16.98
C PHE A 228 1.29 -1.04 17.75
N LYS A 229 1.35 -1.00 19.06
CA LYS A 229 0.54 -0.09 19.87
C LYS A 229 0.78 1.37 19.51
N LYS A 230 2.03 1.80 19.38
CA LYS A 230 2.39 3.15 18.91
C LYS A 230 1.85 3.43 17.51
N GLY A 231 2.01 2.47 16.59
CA GLY A 231 1.50 2.59 15.22
C GLY A 231 -0.03 2.67 15.15
N GLU A 232 -0.74 1.96 16.04
CA GLU A 232 -2.19 2.06 16.18
C GLU A 232 -2.60 3.45 16.64
N GLU A 233 -1.96 4.00 17.67
CA GLU A 233 -2.22 5.35 18.17
C GLU A 233 -1.98 6.43 17.12
N ILE A 234 -0.88 6.35 16.35
CA ILE A 234 -0.58 7.25 15.22
C ILE A 234 -1.68 7.18 14.17
N THR A 235 -2.08 5.96 13.80
CA THR A 235 -3.08 5.76 12.75
C THR A 235 -4.46 6.23 13.20
N LEU A 236 -4.84 5.99 14.45
CA LEU A 236 -6.11 6.45 15.04
C LEU A 236 -6.18 7.98 15.05
N ARG A 237 -5.14 8.67 15.53
CA ARG A 237 -5.09 10.14 15.49
C ARG A 237 -5.26 10.69 14.08
N SER A 238 -4.64 10.05 13.08
CA SER A 238 -4.80 10.45 11.68
C SER A 238 -6.24 10.28 11.20
N VAL A 239 -6.88 9.14 11.53
CA VAL A 239 -8.29 8.87 11.19
C VAL A 239 -9.19 9.93 11.80
N ASP A 240 -9.05 10.20 13.09
CA ASP A 240 -9.90 11.16 13.82
C ASP A 240 -9.80 12.58 13.23
N HIS A 241 -8.58 13.06 13.01
CA HIS A 241 -8.35 14.39 12.43
C HIS A 241 -8.88 14.52 10.99
N TYR A 242 -8.71 13.47 10.15
CA TYR A 242 -9.22 13.52 8.77
C TYR A 242 -10.75 13.43 8.75
N MET A 243 -11.36 12.60 9.61
CA MET A 243 -12.81 12.53 9.77
C MET A 243 -13.41 13.84 10.27
N GLU A 244 -12.72 14.53 11.21
CA GLU A 244 -13.12 15.85 11.69
C GLU A 244 -13.23 16.85 10.53
N LYS A 245 -12.23 16.89 9.62
CA LYS A 245 -12.25 17.78 8.45
C LYS A 245 -13.45 17.55 7.52
N LEU A 246 -13.87 16.30 7.34
CA LEU A 246 -15.09 16.00 6.57
C LEU A 246 -16.35 16.40 7.34
N ARG A 247 -16.40 16.15 8.64
CA ARG A 247 -17.57 16.50 9.50
C ARG A 247 -17.76 17.99 9.63
N ASP A 248 -16.68 18.79 9.66
CA ASP A 248 -16.75 20.26 9.69
C ASP A 248 -17.58 20.81 8.51
N ASP A 249 -17.51 20.13 7.35
CA ASP A 249 -18.29 20.45 6.15
C ASP A 249 -19.58 19.59 6.02
N ASN A 250 -20.03 18.92 7.10
CA ASN A 250 -21.20 18.04 7.13
C ASN A 250 -21.14 16.89 6.09
N LEU A 251 -19.94 16.36 5.80
CA LEU A 251 -19.74 15.29 4.85
C LEU A 251 -19.67 13.92 5.56
N PRO A 252 -20.15 12.83 4.91
CA PRO A 252 -20.05 11.49 5.47
C PRO A 252 -18.58 11.02 5.52
N THR A 253 -18.30 10.14 6.47
CA THR A 253 -16.98 9.52 6.66
C THR A 253 -17.05 8.02 6.44
N PRO A 254 -15.94 7.35 6.03
CA PRO A 254 -15.86 5.89 6.01
C PRO A 254 -16.13 5.27 7.38
N SER A 255 -16.64 4.03 7.38
CA SER A 255 -16.87 3.25 8.60
C SER A 255 -15.57 2.75 9.20
N LEU A 256 -15.55 2.59 10.54
CA LEU A 256 -14.46 1.89 11.23
C LEU A 256 -14.61 0.37 11.04
N LEU A 257 -13.49 -0.35 10.93
CA LEU A 257 -13.45 -1.79 10.65
C LEU A 257 -12.94 -2.64 11.83
N SER A 258 -12.73 -2.05 13.02
CA SER A 258 -12.14 -2.75 14.17
C SER A 258 -12.99 -3.92 14.67
N HIS A 259 -14.31 -3.90 14.46
CA HIS A 259 -15.23 -4.98 14.79
C HIS A 259 -15.05 -6.23 13.92
N LEU A 260 -14.28 -6.15 12.83
CA LEU A 260 -13.97 -7.26 11.95
C LEU A 260 -12.74 -8.07 12.40
N VAL A 261 -12.14 -7.73 13.55
CA VAL A 261 -11.08 -8.52 14.18
C VAL A 261 -11.70 -9.44 15.22
N THR A 262 -11.37 -10.74 15.15
CA THR A 262 -11.84 -11.73 16.13
C THR A 262 -11.10 -11.60 17.47
N THR A 263 -11.47 -12.38 18.45
CA THR A 263 -10.81 -12.42 19.77
C THR A 263 -9.63 -13.39 19.82
N SER A 264 -9.17 -13.94 18.68
CA SER A 264 -8.04 -14.85 18.62
C SER A 264 -6.74 -14.19 19.09
N THR A 265 -6.01 -14.85 19.96
CA THR A 265 -4.67 -14.44 20.44
C THR A 265 -3.54 -15.30 19.85
N PHE A 266 -3.88 -16.23 18.95
CA PHE A 266 -2.90 -17.06 18.26
C PHE A 266 -2.37 -16.37 17.02
N SER A 267 -1.05 -16.22 16.93
CA SER A 267 -0.43 -15.55 15.78
C SER A 267 -0.48 -16.41 14.53
N PRO A 268 -1.14 -15.95 13.45
CA PRO A 268 -1.05 -16.61 12.15
C PRO A 268 0.23 -16.28 11.38
N PHE A 269 0.98 -15.26 11.80
CA PHE A 269 2.15 -14.78 11.08
C PHE A 269 3.36 -14.63 12.01
N SER A 270 4.57 -14.69 11.45
CA SER A 270 5.78 -14.32 12.19
C SER A 270 5.80 -12.82 12.51
N ASP A 271 6.46 -12.45 13.61
CA ASP A 271 6.68 -11.03 13.95
C ASP A 271 7.46 -10.29 12.86
N LYS A 272 8.39 -11.00 12.17
CA LYS A 272 9.12 -10.53 10.99
C LYS A 272 8.15 -10.09 9.87
N LEU A 273 7.21 -10.96 9.50
CA LEU A 273 6.25 -10.68 8.44
C LEU A 273 5.33 -9.51 8.80
N MET A 274 4.81 -9.49 10.02
CA MET A 274 3.90 -8.45 10.49
C MET A 274 4.57 -7.08 10.54
N LEU A 275 5.83 -6.97 11.02
CA LEU A 275 6.58 -5.72 11.03
C LEU A 275 6.89 -5.24 9.61
N PHE A 276 7.41 -6.13 8.75
CA PHE A 276 7.69 -5.78 7.35
C PHE A 276 6.43 -5.25 6.66
N HIS A 277 5.29 -5.93 6.84
CA HIS A 277 4.02 -5.49 6.27
C HIS A 277 3.70 -4.03 6.64
N LYS A 278 3.90 -3.66 7.91
CA LYS A 278 3.59 -2.30 8.35
C LYS A 278 4.58 -1.27 7.84
N VAL A 279 5.87 -1.61 7.77
CA VAL A 279 6.91 -0.74 7.18
C VAL A 279 6.62 -0.49 5.70
N ASP A 280 6.31 -1.55 4.92
CA ASP A 280 5.99 -1.43 3.49
C ASP A 280 4.72 -0.62 3.25
N MET A 281 3.65 -0.92 3.98
CA MET A 281 2.37 -0.21 3.82
C MET A 281 2.41 1.24 4.32
N PHE A 282 3.25 1.57 5.31
CA PHE A 282 3.46 2.96 5.72
C PHE A 282 4.27 3.75 4.68
N SER A 283 5.17 3.10 3.94
CA SER A 283 5.82 3.75 2.80
C SER A 283 4.83 4.13 1.69
N MET A 284 3.77 3.33 1.50
CA MET A 284 2.66 3.69 0.61
C MET A 284 1.90 4.93 1.12
N LYS A 285 1.64 5.02 2.43
CA LYS A 285 0.97 6.20 3.02
C LYS A 285 1.78 7.48 2.82
N ILE A 286 3.11 7.43 2.91
CA ILE A 286 3.99 8.57 2.62
C ILE A 286 3.73 9.10 1.20
N ARG A 287 3.63 8.22 0.20
CA ARG A 287 3.29 8.61 -1.17
C ARG A 287 1.89 9.21 -1.29
N ALA A 288 0.89 8.60 -0.62
CA ALA A 288 -0.47 9.10 -0.62
C ALA A 288 -0.60 10.49 0.02
N PHE A 289 0.07 10.72 1.14
CA PHE A 289 0.09 12.04 1.80
C PHE A 289 0.83 13.08 0.96
N GLY A 290 1.94 12.72 0.30
CA GLY A 290 2.63 13.58 -0.66
C GLY A 290 1.71 14.02 -1.80
N ASN A 291 0.96 13.08 -2.40
CA ASN A 291 -0.03 13.40 -3.42
C ASN A 291 -1.14 14.33 -2.87
N SER A 292 -1.58 14.09 -1.63
CA SER A 292 -2.60 14.92 -0.99
C SER A 292 -2.11 16.35 -0.77
N VAL A 293 -0.89 16.53 -0.28
CA VAL A 293 -0.27 17.86 -0.13
C VAL A 293 -0.18 18.59 -1.48
N ALA A 294 0.17 17.90 -2.55
CA ALA A 294 0.35 18.48 -3.89
C ALA A 294 -0.93 19.09 -4.47
N VAL A 295 -2.12 18.61 -4.08
CA VAL A 295 -3.41 19.08 -4.63
C VAL A 295 -4.27 19.84 -3.62
N ASN A 296 -3.87 19.87 -2.34
CA ASN A 296 -4.60 20.56 -1.28
C ASN A 296 -4.08 21.99 -1.11
N GLY A 297 -4.95 22.96 -1.34
CA GLY A 297 -4.61 24.37 -1.20
C GLY A 297 -4.71 24.89 0.23
N ARG A 298 -5.56 24.34 1.10
CA ARG A 298 -5.78 24.83 2.46
C ARG A 298 -4.59 24.54 3.37
N HIS A 299 -4.09 25.56 4.05
CA HIS A 299 -2.90 25.47 4.91
C HIS A 299 -3.09 24.51 6.09
N ASP A 300 -4.30 24.39 6.65
CA ASP A 300 -4.59 23.42 7.73
C ASP A 300 -4.46 21.98 7.27
N LEU A 301 -4.86 21.66 6.04
CA LEU A 301 -4.70 20.32 5.47
C LEU A 301 -3.25 19.99 5.17
N VAL A 302 -2.48 20.96 4.62
CA VAL A 302 -1.05 20.80 4.41
C VAL A 302 -0.32 20.52 5.73
N ALA A 303 -0.63 21.29 6.78
CA ALA A 303 -0.05 21.07 8.10
C ALA A 303 -0.45 19.71 8.71
N LEU A 304 -1.70 19.29 8.51
CA LEU A 304 -2.22 18.01 8.98
C LEU A 304 -1.48 16.83 8.33
N TYR A 305 -1.33 16.84 7.01
CA TYR A 305 -0.57 15.82 6.28
C TYR A 305 0.91 15.85 6.64
N GLY A 306 1.50 17.04 6.82
CA GLY A 306 2.90 17.18 7.26
C GLY A 306 3.16 16.54 8.62
N LYS A 307 2.26 16.73 9.60
CA LYS A 307 2.31 16.06 10.89
C LYS A 307 2.20 14.54 10.75
N SER A 308 1.24 14.07 9.96
CA SER A 308 1.06 12.63 9.73
C SER A 308 2.28 11.99 9.06
N LEU A 309 2.96 12.69 8.17
CA LEU A 309 4.23 12.25 7.57
C LEU A 309 5.31 12.08 8.64
N ALA A 310 5.50 13.08 9.52
CA ALA A 310 6.50 13.02 10.59
C ALA A 310 6.25 11.83 11.54
N ASP A 311 4.99 11.63 11.95
CA ASP A 311 4.60 10.50 12.81
C ASP A 311 4.91 9.15 12.16
N ILE A 312 4.66 9.01 10.85
CA ILE A 312 4.94 7.78 10.10
C ILE A 312 6.45 7.53 9.98
N PHE A 313 7.25 8.57 9.70
CA PHE A 313 8.70 8.41 9.65
C PHE A 313 9.28 7.88 10.95
N MET A 314 8.85 8.40 12.09
CA MET A 314 9.29 7.91 13.41
C MET A 314 8.90 6.44 13.62
N PHE A 315 7.69 6.04 13.25
CA PHE A 315 7.26 4.65 13.34
C PHE A 315 8.10 3.72 12.45
N VAL A 316 8.29 4.09 11.18
CA VAL A 316 9.06 3.30 10.21
C VAL A 316 10.51 3.13 10.68
N GLU A 317 11.12 4.19 11.23
CA GLU A 317 12.48 4.11 11.78
C GLU A 317 12.56 3.14 12.96
N GLU A 318 11.63 3.22 13.93
CA GLU A 318 11.61 2.32 15.10
C GLU A 318 11.37 0.87 14.68
N ALA A 319 10.40 0.61 13.80
CA ALA A 319 10.10 -0.72 13.29
C ALA A 319 11.29 -1.30 12.48
N SER A 320 11.94 -0.50 11.64
CA SER A 320 13.11 -0.92 10.87
C SER A 320 14.31 -1.24 11.77
N LYS A 321 14.56 -0.45 12.83
CA LYS A 321 15.59 -0.75 13.83
C LYS A 321 15.35 -2.12 14.49
N LEU A 322 14.10 -2.38 14.88
CA LEU A 322 13.75 -3.66 15.50
C LEU A 322 13.92 -4.83 14.50
N MET A 323 13.60 -4.63 13.21
CA MET A 323 13.85 -5.63 12.17
C MET A 323 15.36 -5.88 11.99
N MET A 324 16.19 -4.85 11.99
CA MET A 324 17.66 -4.99 11.90
C MET A 324 18.26 -5.69 13.11
N GLU A 325 17.83 -5.34 14.33
CA GLU A 325 18.28 -5.99 15.59
C GLU A 325 18.00 -7.50 15.61
N ASN A 326 16.93 -7.95 14.91
CA ASN A 326 16.56 -9.36 14.84
C ASN A 326 17.05 -10.07 13.56
N GLY A 327 17.82 -9.40 12.70
CA GLY A 327 18.32 -9.97 11.45
C GLY A 327 17.22 -10.25 10.42
N TRP A 328 16.10 -9.52 10.47
CA TRP A 328 14.93 -9.72 9.61
C TRP A 328 14.90 -8.82 8.37
N MET A 329 15.79 -7.84 8.31
CA MET A 329 15.81 -6.86 7.24
C MET A 329 16.83 -7.25 6.16
N GLU A 330 16.34 -7.62 4.99
CA GLU A 330 17.18 -7.84 3.82
C GLU A 330 17.49 -6.50 3.14
N VAL A 331 18.70 -6.38 2.61
CA VAL A 331 19.18 -5.17 1.93
C VAL A 331 19.05 -5.36 0.41
N PRO A 332 18.45 -4.38 -0.32
CA PRO A 332 18.48 -4.42 -1.78
C PRO A 332 19.91 -4.28 -2.30
N PRO A 333 20.20 -4.73 -3.56
CA PRO A 333 21.53 -4.59 -4.15
C PRO A 333 22.06 -3.15 -4.10
N GLU A 334 23.30 -3.00 -3.66
CA GLU A 334 23.95 -1.72 -3.40
C GLU A 334 24.96 -1.36 -4.51
N ALA A 335 25.37 -0.09 -4.54
CA ALA A 335 26.49 0.37 -5.36
C ALA A 335 27.80 -0.22 -4.83
N ALA A 336 28.79 -0.39 -5.73
CA ALA A 336 30.10 -0.88 -5.33
C ALA A 336 30.78 0.12 -4.35
N ASP A 337 31.26 -0.41 -3.24
CA ASP A 337 32.12 0.33 -2.32
C ASP A 337 33.52 0.53 -2.97
N ARG A 338 33.70 1.68 -3.62
CA ARG A 338 34.95 2.00 -4.34
C ARG A 338 36.14 2.23 -3.41
N GLU A 339 35.89 2.73 -2.20
CA GLU A 339 36.96 2.96 -1.20
C GLU A 339 37.43 1.63 -0.61
N GLY A 340 36.50 0.76 -0.23
CA GLY A 340 36.83 -0.59 0.24
C GLY A 340 37.55 -1.44 -0.81
N LEU A 341 37.17 -1.32 -2.09
CA LEU A 341 37.85 -2.01 -3.20
C LEU A 341 39.27 -1.49 -3.45
N ALA A 342 39.52 -0.19 -3.21
CA ALA A 342 40.85 0.41 -3.39
C ALA A 342 41.79 0.09 -2.21
N SER A 343 41.25 -0.39 -1.09
CA SER A 343 42.01 -0.71 0.12
C SER A 343 42.41 -2.18 0.22
N ASN A 344 41.94 -3.02 -0.70
CA ASN A 344 42.28 -4.44 -0.88
C ASN A 344 43.27 -4.62 -2.03
#